data_10c2faca619444c42388287393339167
#
_entry.id   10c2faca619444c42388287393339167
#
_cell.length_a   1.000
_cell.length_b   1.000
_cell.length_c   1.000
_cell.angle_alpha   90.00
_cell.angle_beta   90.00
_cell.angle_gamma   90.00
#
_symmetry.space_group_name_H-M   'P 1'
#
loop_
_entity.id
_entity.type
_entity.pdbx_description
1 polymer ?
#
loop_
_entity_poly.entity_id
_entity_poly.type
_entity_poly.pdbx_seq_one_letter_code
_entity_poly.pdbx_strand_id
1 'polypeptide(L)'
;MLLEEIQSFTHFDLLAQKAKEGFIAGLHKSPFRGFSVEFAEHRPYNPGESVKNIDWKLLARTDKKYIKQFDEETNLKAHLWVDISGSMRYPQDSILKLKMGILGAGVIAHLLQQQKDGFSLGLFDEQGFLYRSSIKSTRGHLQQQIGVLSNHWNQTPKTTADTAASNINHQTFDSAVLQVGRRHLVVILSDLLWDPTETAAEAAFWKNMAMLRFQKCEILLLQVQHAQHEFQLDLGNRPVRFIDLETQSQIKLQPDEIQEHYLAFERERQDKIAQQCLQLGIDHFLSDVSEPLEQTLTAFFVKRSRLH
;
A
#
# COMPACT_ATOMS: atom_id res chain seq x y z
N MET A 1 14.85 0.14 8.44
CA MET A 1 14.57 -1.07 9.26
C MET A 1 15.03 -2.27 8.46
N LEU A 2 15.89 -3.11 9.05
CA LEU A 2 16.52 -4.22 8.35
C LEU A 2 15.66 -5.48 8.43
N LEU A 3 15.87 -6.40 7.50
CA LEU A 3 15.18 -7.68 7.35
C LEU A 3 15.12 -8.50 8.66
N GLU A 4 16.23 -8.52 9.40
CA GLU A 4 16.35 -9.23 10.69
C GLU A 4 15.40 -8.65 11.76
N GLU A 5 15.15 -7.34 11.75
CA GLU A 5 14.21 -6.70 12.66
C GLU A 5 12.77 -7.09 12.34
N ILE A 6 12.42 -7.22 11.04
CA ILE A 6 11.08 -7.65 10.60
C ILE A 6 10.80 -9.10 11.00
N GLN A 7 11.80 -9.97 10.93
CA GLN A 7 11.66 -11.38 11.27
C GLN A 7 11.54 -11.64 12.78
N SER A 8 12.24 -10.85 13.59
CA SER A 8 12.36 -11.09 15.05
C SER A 8 11.28 -10.40 15.89
N PHE A 9 10.49 -9.47 15.32
CA PHE A 9 9.54 -8.69 16.09
C PHE A 9 8.19 -9.39 16.24
N THR A 10 7.76 -9.61 17.48
CA THR A 10 6.49 -10.27 17.82
C THR A 10 5.31 -9.31 17.97
N HIS A 11 5.58 -8.00 18.23
CA HIS A 11 4.55 -7.00 18.45
C HIS A 11 4.40 -6.07 17.26
N PHE A 12 3.55 -6.43 16.33
CA PHE A 12 3.34 -5.70 15.06
C PHE A 12 3.01 -4.21 15.24
N ASP A 13 2.15 -3.84 16.19
CA ASP A 13 1.77 -2.43 16.42
C ASP A 13 2.97 -1.56 16.78
N LEU A 14 3.82 -2.03 17.69
CA LEU A 14 5.05 -1.33 18.08
C LEU A 14 6.03 -1.22 16.90
N LEU A 15 6.10 -2.25 16.06
CA LEU A 15 6.94 -2.24 14.87
C LEU A 15 6.46 -1.20 13.85
N ALA A 16 5.17 -1.18 13.55
CA ALA A 16 4.58 -0.23 12.62
C ALA A 16 4.72 1.22 13.13
N GLN A 17 4.59 1.43 14.43
CA GLN A 17 4.80 2.73 15.05
C GLN A 17 6.28 3.15 15.01
N LYS A 18 7.22 2.26 15.31
CA LYS A 18 8.66 2.51 15.20
C LYS A 18 9.07 2.84 13.76
N ALA A 19 8.56 2.09 12.79
CA ALA A 19 8.80 2.33 11.37
C ALA A 19 8.26 3.69 10.93
N LYS A 20 7.08 4.08 11.39
CA LYS A 20 6.52 5.43 11.16
C LYS A 20 7.42 6.52 11.74
N GLU A 21 7.90 6.35 12.97
CA GLU A 21 8.79 7.34 13.61
C GLU A 21 10.13 7.46 12.87
N GLY A 22 10.72 6.33 12.48
CA GLY A 22 11.93 6.30 11.65
C GLY A 22 11.72 7.01 10.30
N PHE A 23 10.58 6.76 9.67
CA PHE A 23 10.18 7.42 8.43
C PHE A 23 10.05 8.94 8.61
N ILE A 24 9.32 9.42 9.65
CA ILE A 24 9.18 10.85 9.94
C ILE A 24 10.53 11.49 10.24
N ALA A 25 11.39 10.83 11.03
CA ALA A 25 12.76 11.32 11.32
C ALA A 25 13.62 11.39 10.03
N GLY A 26 13.44 10.47 9.09
CA GLY A 26 14.08 10.49 7.77
C GLY A 26 13.62 11.68 6.93
N LEU A 27 12.32 11.98 6.94
CA LEU A 27 11.77 13.16 6.25
C LEU A 27 12.30 14.48 6.81
N HIS A 28 12.49 14.59 8.13
CA HIS A 28 13.06 15.80 8.76
C HIS A 28 14.52 16.05 8.38
N LYS A 29 15.29 15.03 8.02
CA LYS A 29 16.66 15.15 7.48
C LYS A 29 16.71 15.52 6.01
N SER A 30 15.59 15.37 5.29
CA SER A 30 15.45 15.80 3.91
C SER A 30 15.21 17.32 3.85
N PRO A 31 15.79 18.07 2.90
CA PRO A 31 15.53 19.50 2.74
C PRO A 31 14.06 19.82 2.43
N PHE A 32 13.22 18.83 2.32
CA PHE A 32 11.78 18.98 2.06
C PHE A 32 11.01 19.19 3.38
N ARG A 33 10.91 20.45 3.80
CA ARG A 33 9.94 20.92 4.81
C ARG A 33 8.59 21.06 4.12
N GLY A 34 7.61 20.20 4.42
CA GLY A 34 6.30 20.34 3.82
C GLY A 34 5.24 19.32 4.21
N PHE A 35 5.23 18.83 5.45
CA PHE A 35 4.07 18.16 6.05
C PHE A 35 3.62 18.90 7.31
N SER A 36 3.31 20.18 7.15
CA SER A 36 2.56 20.92 8.14
C SER A 36 1.39 21.56 7.42
N VAL A 37 0.23 20.95 7.56
CA VAL A 37 -1.05 21.59 7.27
C VAL A 37 -1.31 22.55 8.44
N GLU A 38 -0.67 23.69 8.40
CA GLU A 38 -1.04 24.87 9.18
C GLU A 38 -0.42 26.10 8.53
N PHE A 39 -1.11 26.66 7.60
CA PHE A 39 -1.15 28.10 7.45
C PHE A 39 -2.39 28.48 6.63
N ALA A 40 -3.42 28.92 7.34
CA ALA A 40 -4.49 29.66 6.72
C ALA A 40 -3.95 31.01 6.29
N GLU A 41 -3.97 31.30 5.02
CA GLU A 41 -3.60 32.59 4.48
C GLU A 41 -4.65 33.63 4.91
N HIS A 42 -4.21 34.77 5.45
CA HIS A 42 -5.14 35.85 5.76
C HIS A 42 -5.46 36.61 4.48
N ARG A 43 -6.66 36.45 3.98
CA ARG A 43 -7.15 37.21 2.84
C ARG A 43 -7.86 38.48 3.32
N PRO A 44 -7.69 39.64 2.66
CA PRO A 44 -8.48 40.82 2.98
C PRO A 44 -9.98 40.55 2.86
N TYR A 45 -10.76 41.06 3.81
CA TYR A 45 -12.22 40.96 3.78
C TYR A 45 -12.79 41.82 2.66
N ASN A 46 -13.63 41.24 1.83
CA ASN A 46 -14.42 41.97 0.83
C ASN A 46 -15.85 42.20 1.35
N PRO A 47 -16.41 43.43 1.18
CA PRO A 47 -17.77 43.72 1.55
C PRO A 47 -18.76 42.75 0.87
N GLY A 48 -19.62 42.10 1.70
CA GLY A 48 -20.58 41.09 1.24
C GLY A 48 -20.25 39.64 1.68
N GLU A 49 -19.07 39.38 2.21
CA GLU A 49 -18.71 38.08 2.77
C GLU A 49 -19.17 37.90 4.22
N SER A 50 -19.28 36.63 4.66
CA SER A 50 -19.72 36.31 6.01
C SER A 50 -18.76 36.84 7.07
N VAL A 51 -19.25 37.68 7.94
CA VAL A 51 -18.49 38.25 9.08
C VAL A 51 -18.05 37.20 10.13
N LYS A 52 -18.61 35.99 10.07
CA LYS A 52 -18.23 34.89 11.00
C LYS A 52 -16.78 34.44 10.85
N ASN A 53 -16.20 34.63 9.68
CA ASN A 53 -14.85 34.20 9.34
C ASN A 53 -13.79 35.27 9.54
N ILE A 54 -14.16 36.45 10.06
CA ILE A 54 -13.22 37.55 10.35
C ILE A 54 -12.31 37.15 11.54
N ASP A 55 -11.00 37.34 11.35
CA ASP A 55 -10.05 37.23 12.47
C ASP A 55 -10.12 38.49 13.36
N TRP A 56 -10.94 38.42 14.38
CA TRP A 56 -11.16 39.50 15.35
C TRP A 56 -9.88 39.86 16.15
N LYS A 57 -8.94 38.88 16.33
CA LYS A 57 -7.67 39.16 17.00
C LYS A 57 -6.73 39.96 16.10
N LEU A 58 -6.71 39.65 14.82
CA LEU A 58 -5.89 40.37 13.86
C LEU A 58 -6.46 41.77 13.58
N LEU A 59 -7.78 41.87 13.50
CA LEU A 59 -8.47 43.18 13.40
C LEU A 59 -8.10 44.12 14.58
N ALA A 60 -8.15 43.61 15.80
CA ALA A 60 -7.81 44.41 17.01
C ALA A 60 -6.34 44.84 17.03
N ARG A 61 -5.44 44.19 16.30
CA ARG A 61 -3.99 44.52 16.27
C ARG A 61 -3.62 45.42 15.10
N THR A 62 -4.31 45.30 13.96
CA THR A 62 -3.89 45.89 12.69
C THR A 62 -4.91 46.89 12.12
N ASP A 63 -6.09 46.99 12.73
CA ASP A 63 -7.24 47.75 12.27
C ASP A 63 -7.68 47.43 10.82
N LYS A 64 -7.24 46.27 10.31
CA LYS A 64 -7.58 45.73 8.97
C LYS A 64 -8.38 44.46 9.09
N LYS A 65 -9.47 44.37 8.32
CA LYS A 65 -10.33 43.19 8.30
C LYS A 65 -9.71 42.09 7.43
N TYR A 66 -9.37 40.98 8.03
CA TYR A 66 -8.92 39.78 7.36
C TYR A 66 -9.84 38.62 7.66
N ILE A 67 -10.11 37.78 6.67
CA ILE A 67 -10.80 36.50 6.80
C ILE A 67 -9.74 35.43 7.03
N LYS A 68 -9.98 34.57 8.01
CA LYS A 68 -9.32 33.26 8.07
C LYS A 68 -9.85 32.44 6.91
N GLN A 69 -9.06 32.26 5.90
CA GLN A 69 -9.32 31.25 4.88
C GLN A 69 -8.96 29.92 5.52
N PHE A 70 -9.99 29.17 5.93
CA PHE A 70 -9.83 27.77 6.23
C PHE A 70 -9.75 27.11 4.86
N ASP A 71 -8.60 26.54 4.49
CA ASP A 71 -8.62 25.51 3.48
C ASP A 71 -9.64 24.48 3.99
N GLU A 72 -10.65 24.18 3.17
CA GLU A 72 -11.52 23.06 3.47
C GLU A 72 -10.56 21.89 3.76
N GLU A 73 -10.49 21.44 5.02
CA GLU A 73 -9.81 20.18 5.36
C GLU A 73 -10.53 19.12 4.53
N THR A 74 -10.10 18.91 3.32
CA THR A 74 -10.52 17.77 2.52
C THR A 74 -9.88 16.57 3.17
N ASN A 75 -10.57 16.05 4.21
CA ASN A 75 -10.15 14.83 4.88
C ASN A 75 -9.97 13.77 3.81
N LEU A 76 -8.72 13.43 3.52
CA LEU A 76 -8.39 12.41 2.55
C LEU A 76 -9.10 11.11 2.95
N LYS A 77 -9.68 10.44 1.97
CA LYS A 77 -10.25 9.11 2.14
C LYS A 77 -9.38 8.11 1.41
N ALA A 78 -8.78 7.20 2.16
CA ALA A 78 -7.84 6.23 1.64
C ALA A 78 -8.37 4.80 1.78
N HIS A 79 -8.03 3.96 0.80
CA HIS A 79 -8.23 2.52 0.84
C HIS A 79 -6.86 1.84 0.82
N LEU A 80 -6.55 1.07 1.85
CA LEU A 80 -5.34 0.29 1.96
C LEU A 80 -5.67 -1.15 1.61
N TRP A 81 -5.25 -1.62 0.45
CA TRP A 81 -5.52 -2.96 -0.05
C TRP A 81 -4.24 -3.79 -0.02
N VAL A 82 -4.25 -4.85 0.76
CA VAL A 82 -3.10 -5.73 0.97
C VAL A 82 -3.41 -7.09 0.37
N ASP A 83 -2.55 -7.51 -0.50
CA ASP A 83 -2.54 -8.84 -1.07
C ASP A 83 -2.05 -9.85 -0.03
N ILE A 84 -2.82 -10.90 0.18
CA ILE A 84 -2.49 -12.00 1.09
C ILE A 84 -2.49 -13.37 0.38
N SER A 85 -2.39 -13.36 -0.96
CA SER A 85 -2.31 -14.53 -1.83
C SER A 85 -1.18 -15.50 -1.46
N GLY A 86 -1.20 -16.65 -2.07
CA GLY A 86 -0.17 -17.67 -1.91
C GLY A 86 1.22 -17.16 -2.26
N SER A 87 1.35 -16.41 -3.36
CA SER A 87 2.61 -15.85 -3.83
C SER A 87 3.25 -14.88 -2.84
N MET A 88 2.47 -14.07 -2.13
CA MET A 88 2.96 -13.16 -1.08
C MET A 88 3.55 -13.90 0.13
N ARG A 89 3.28 -15.20 0.28
CA ARG A 89 3.82 -16.03 1.37
C ARG A 89 5.13 -16.72 1.01
N TYR A 90 5.68 -16.42 -0.17
CA TYR A 90 6.98 -16.95 -0.58
C TYR A 90 8.14 -16.04 -0.14
N PRO A 91 9.29 -16.58 0.32
CA PRO A 91 9.49 -17.98 0.74
C PRO A 91 8.72 -18.30 2.03
N GLN A 92 8.22 -19.56 2.13
CA GLN A 92 7.30 -19.96 3.19
C GLN A 92 7.87 -19.87 4.62
N ASP A 93 9.16 -20.06 4.77
CA ASP A 93 9.87 -20.02 6.05
C ASP A 93 9.93 -18.62 6.66
N SER A 94 9.87 -17.57 5.86
CA SER A 94 10.04 -16.18 6.29
C SER A 94 8.82 -15.30 6.04
N ILE A 95 7.96 -15.63 5.03
CA ILE A 95 6.80 -14.85 4.60
C ILE A 95 7.07 -13.34 4.44
N LEU A 96 8.28 -13.01 3.96
CA LEU A 96 8.79 -11.64 3.98
C LEU A 96 7.98 -10.66 3.12
N LYS A 97 7.51 -11.08 1.92
CA LYS A 97 6.70 -10.21 1.08
C LYS A 97 5.39 -9.83 1.77
N LEU A 98 4.70 -10.81 2.35
CA LEU A 98 3.47 -10.56 3.11
C LEU A 98 3.74 -9.62 4.30
N LYS A 99 4.79 -9.86 5.07
CA LYS A 99 5.18 -9.00 6.18
C LYS A 99 5.49 -7.58 5.73
N MET A 100 6.18 -7.41 4.61
CA MET A 100 6.48 -6.10 4.04
C MET A 100 5.19 -5.36 3.65
N GLY A 101 4.26 -6.03 2.96
CA GLY A 101 2.95 -5.47 2.59
C GLY A 101 2.13 -5.06 3.82
N ILE A 102 2.02 -5.95 4.83
CA ILE A 102 1.32 -5.68 6.10
C ILE A 102 1.96 -4.51 6.83
N LEU A 103 3.29 -4.45 6.92
CA LEU A 103 4.00 -3.37 7.58
C LEU A 103 3.78 -2.03 6.86
N GLY A 104 3.86 -2.03 5.52
CA GLY A 104 3.58 -0.85 4.71
C GLY A 104 2.17 -0.30 4.96
N ALA A 105 1.16 -1.17 4.96
CA ALA A 105 -0.21 -0.80 5.27
C ALA A 105 -0.34 -0.25 6.70
N GLY A 106 0.30 -0.87 7.68
CA GLY A 106 0.30 -0.42 9.07
C GLY A 106 0.90 0.97 9.25
N VAL A 107 2.06 1.22 8.64
CA VAL A 107 2.73 2.54 8.67
C VAL A 107 1.84 3.62 8.04
N ILE A 108 1.28 3.34 6.86
CA ILE A 108 0.39 4.29 6.16
C ILE A 108 -0.88 4.54 6.98
N ALA A 109 -1.48 3.51 7.59
CA ALA A 109 -2.64 3.65 8.47
C ALA A 109 -2.36 4.56 9.67
N HIS A 110 -1.20 4.41 10.31
CA HIS A 110 -0.78 5.29 11.40
C HIS A 110 -0.58 6.75 10.96
N LEU A 111 0.00 6.97 9.76
CA LEU A 111 0.19 8.31 9.20
C LEU A 111 -1.15 8.99 8.88
N LEU A 112 -2.06 8.28 8.23
CA LEU A 112 -3.40 8.78 7.91
C LEU A 112 -4.18 9.14 9.17
N GLN A 113 -4.16 8.26 10.18
CA GLN A 113 -4.84 8.55 11.45
C GLN A 113 -4.23 9.76 12.17
N GLN A 114 -2.91 9.95 12.13
CA GLN A 114 -2.25 11.12 12.71
C GLN A 114 -2.68 12.42 12.03
N GLN A 115 -2.93 12.39 10.71
CA GLN A 115 -3.46 13.50 9.92
C GLN A 115 -4.98 13.66 10.05
N LYS A 116 -5.65 12.80 10.84
CA LYS A 116 -7.11 12.70 10.95
C LYS A 116 -7.81 12.32 9.63
N ASP A 117 -7.09 11.79 8.69
CA ASP A 117 -7.62 11.28 7.43
C ASP A 117 -8.41 9.98 7.64
N GLY A 118 -9.45 9.79 6.82
CA GLY A 118 -10.24 8.57 6.86
C GLY A 118 -9.58 7.45 6.05
N PHE A 119 -9.49 6.24 6.62
CA PHE A 119 -9.00 5.10 5.87
C PHE A 119 -9.82 3.83 6.09
N SER A 120 -9.75 2.93 5.12
CA SER A 120 -10.26 1.56 5.19
C SER A 120 -9.13 0.57 4.90
N LEU A 121 -9.22 -0.62 5.48
CA LEU A 121 -8.35 -1.75 5.18
C LEU A 121 -9.12 -2.78 4.36
N GLY A 122 -8.52 -3.32 3.32
CA GLY A 122 -8.98 -4.46 2.55
C GLY A 122 -7.88 -5.51 2.46
N LEU A 123 -8.20 -6.76 2.71
CA LEU A 123 -7.33 -7.91 2.49
C LEU A 123 -7.92 -8.73 1.35
N PHE A 124 -7.12 -9.05 0.34
CA PHE A 124 -7.59 -9.77 -0.86
C PHE A 124 -6.61 -10.87 -1.27
N ASP A 125 -7.12 -11.83 -1.99
CA ASP A 125 -6.39 -12.89 -2.67
C ASP A 125 -6.89 -13.06 -4.12
N GLU A 126 -6.60 -14.18 -4.76
CA GLU A 126 -7.01 -14.50 -6.14
C GLU A 126 -8.54 -14.55 -6.30
N GLN A 127 -9.27 -14.88 -5.23
CA GLN A 127 -10.74 -15.01 -5.25
C GLN A 127 -11.46 -13.67 -4.98
N GLY A 128 -10.73 -12.67 -4.45
CA GLY A 128 -11.26 -11.36 -4.13
C GLY A 128 -10.99 -10.93 -2.69
N PHE A 129 -11.80 -10.02 -2.17
CA PHE A 129 -11.62 -9.48 -0.82
C PHE A 129 -12.21 -10.41 0.24
N LEU A 130 -11.35 -10.90 1.14
CA LEU A 130 -11.75 -11.64 2.33
C LEU A 130 -12.18 -10.72 3.47
N TYR A 131 -11.62 -9.53 3.52
CA TYR A 131 -11.90 -8.56 4.55
C TYR A 131 -11.96 -7.15 3.97
N ARG A 132 -12.93 -6.37 4.40
CA ARG A 132 -12.99 -4.93 4.13
C ARG A 132 -13.61 -4.18 5.30
N SER A 133 -12.96 -3.08 5.69
CA SER A 133 -13.49 -2.17 6.70
C SER A 133 -14.17 -0.96 6.06
N SER A 134 -15.03 -0.29 6.81
CA SER A 134 -15.54 1.03 6.45
C SER A 134 -14.45 2.10 6.66
N ILE A 135 -14.58 3.23 5.95
CA ILE A 135 -13.67 4.37 6.11
C ILE A 135 -13.95 5.09 7.43
N LYS A 136 -12.94 5.19 8.29
CA LYS A 136 -13.00 5.97 9.55
C LYS A 136 -11.63 6.54 9.88
N SER A 137 -11.57 7.61 10.69
CA SER A 137 -10.34 8.30 11.13
C SER A 137 -10.04 8.14 12.62
N THR A 138 -10.86 7.38 13.35
CA THR A 138 -10.75 7.27 14.81
C THR A 138 -9.60 6.36 15.26
N ARG A 139 -9.03 6.62 16.45
CA ARG A 139 -8.02 5.74 17.05
C ARG A 139 -8.51 4.31 17.26
N GLY A 140 -9.77 4.14 17.68
CA GLY A 140 -10.37 2.80 17.84
C GLY A 140 -10.42 2.03 16.52
N HIS A 141 -10.69 2.73 15.40
CA HIS A 141 -10.64 2.12 14.07
C HIS A 141 -9.21 1.68 13.73
N LEU A 142 -8.20 2.54 13.95
CA LEU A 142 -6.80 2.18 13.75
C LEU A 142 -6.44 0.91 14.54
N GLN A 143 -6.72 0.88 15.84
CA GLN A 143 -6.42 -0.29 16.68
C GLN A 143 -7.09 -1.56 16.16
N GLN A 144 -8.34 -1.47 15.72
CA GLN A 144 -9.04 -2.60 15.11
C GLN A 144 -8.34 -3.10 13.85
N GLN A 145 -7.94 -2.18 12.94
CA GLN A 145 -7.27 -2.57 11.70
C GLN A 145 -5.86 -3.13 11.95
N ILE A 146 -5.12 -2.54 12.88
CA ILE A 146 -3.82 -3.07 13.32
C ILE A 146 -3.97 -4.48 13.90
N GLY A 147 -5.04 -4.75 14.66
CA GLY A 147 -5.35 -6.10 15.14
C GLY A 147 -5.57 -7.11 14.01
N VAL A 148 -6.29 -6.71 12.95
CA VAL A 148 -6.48 -7.54 11.75
C VAL A 148 -5.14 -7.83 11.07
N LEU A 149 -4.31 -6.82 10.84
CA LEU A 149 -2.98 -6.98 10.24
C LEU A 149 -2.08 -7.86 11.10
N SER A 150 -2.10 -7.68 12.44
CA SER A 150 -1.32 -8.47 13.38
C SER A 150 -1.66 -9.96 13.35
N ASN A 151 -2.93 -10.31 13.13
CA ASN A 151 -3.33 -11.70 12.99
C ASN A 151 -2.65 -12.36 11.77
N HIS A 152 -2.53 -11.65 10.64
CA HIS A 152 -1.84 -12.16 9.46
C HIS A 152 -0.32 -12.13 9.62
N TRP A 153 0.23 -11.17 10.37
CA TRP A 153 1.65 -11.09 10.70
C TRP A 153 2.15 -12.29 11.50
N ASN A 154 1.36 -12.74 12.47
CA ASN A 154 1.71 -13.80 13.41
C ASN A 154 1.34 -15.22 12.89
N GLN A 155 0.68 -15.31 11.72
CA GLN A 155 0.39 -16.62 11.15
C GLN A 155 1.70 -17.29 10.72
N THR A 156 1.98 -18.43 11.33
CA THR A 156 2.94 -19.40 10.78
C THR A 156 2.42 -19.87 9.42
N PRO A 157 3.30 -20.20 8.46
CA PRO A 157 2.89 -20.72 7.18
C PRO A 157 2.05 -21.99 7.38
N LYS A 158 0.74 -21.85 7.38
CA LYS A 158 -0.18 -22.98 7.32
C LYS A 158 -0.29 -23.36 5.85
N THR A 159 -0.10 -24.63 5.59
CA THR A 159 -0.44 -25.22 4.29
C THR A 159 -1.87 -24.84 3.94
N THR A 160 -2.11 -24.51 2.67
CA THR A 160 -3.40 -24.13 2.07
C THR A 160 -4.57 -25.09 2.38
N ALA A 161 -4.29 -26.28 2.94
CA ALA A 161 -5.28 -27.23 3.39
C ALA A 161 -6.15 -26.78 4.58
N ASP A 162 -5.71 -25.80 5.37
CA ASP A 162 -6.45 -25.33 6.57
C ASP A 162 -7.40 -24.15 6.24
N THR A 163 -7.37 -23.60 5.04
CA THR A 163 -8.30 -22.54 4.56
C THR A 163 -9.56 -23.11 3.88
N ALA A 164 -9.60 -24.40 3.65
CA ALA A 164 -10.78 -25.06 3.08
C ALA A 164 -11.81 -25.32 4.17
N ALA A 165 -12.64 -24.35 4.50
CA ALA A 165 -14.00 -24.47 5.07
C ALA A 165 -14.42 -23.28 5.96
N SER A 166 -14.14 -22.07 5.56
CA SER A 166 -15.02 -20.99 5.99
C SER A 166 -15.82 -20.55 4.77
N ASN A 167 -17.15 -20.55 4.87
CA ASN A 167 -18.04 -19.89 3.91
C ASN A 167 -17.82 -18.38 3.97
N ILE A 168 -16.61 -17.94 3.58
CA ILE A 168 -16.28 -16.53 3.46
C ILE A 168 -16.88 -16.09 2.14
N ASN A 169 -17.89 -15.24 2.20
CA ASN A 169 -18.41 -14.57 1.01
C ASN A 169 -17.32 -13.60 0.51
N HIS A 170 -16.51 -14.07 -0.44
CA HIS A 170 -15.55 -13.23 -1.11
C HIS A 170 -16.28 -12.11 -1.86
N GLN A 171 -15.91 -10.88 -1.56
CA GLN A 171 -16.36 -9.75 -2.36
C GLN A 171 -15.46 -9.65 -3.59
N THR A 172 -16.04 -9.76 -4.78
CA THR A 172 -15.27 -9.62 -6.02
C THR A 172 -14.54 -8.28 -6.10
N PHE A 173 -13.39 -8.26 -6.74
CA PHE A 173 -12.61 -7.04 -6.90
C PHE A 173 -13.42 -5.94 -7.61
N ASP A 174 -14.19 -6.30 -8.62
CA ASP A 174 -15.09 -5.40 -9.35
C ASP A 174 -16.10 -4.72 -8.41
N SER A 175 -16.76 -5.49 -7.54
CA SER A 175 -17.75 -4.93 -6.61
C SER A 175 -17.11 -4.04 -5.55
N ALA A 176 -15.85 -4.33 -5.17
CA ALA A 176 -15.08 -3.50 -4.25
C ALA A 176 -14.73 -2.15 -4.87
N VAL A 177 -14.30 -2.16 -6.14
CA VAL A 177 -13.96 -0.94 -6.90
C VAL A 177 -15.17 -0.03 -7.08
N LEU A 178 -16.36 -0.59 -7.34
CA LEU A 178 -17.61 0.17 -7.44
C LEU A 178 -17.98 0.92 -6.18
N GLN A 179 -17.53 0.46 -5.01
CA GLN A 179 -17.78 1.10 -3.71
C GLN A 179 -16.76 2.16 -3.33
N VAL A 180 -15.68 2.31 -4.12
CA VAL A 180 -14.71 3.38 -3.92
C VAL A 180 -15.33 4.71 -4.38
N GLY A 181 -15.27 5.71 -3.52
CA GLY A 181 -15.74 7.05 -3.86
C GLY A 181 -14.81 7.78 -4.83
N ARG A 182 -15.31 8.88 -5.38
CA ARG A 182 -14.50 9.72 -6.28
C ARG A 182 -13.39 10.44 -5.50
N ARG A 183 -12.23 10.62 -6.14
CA ARG A 183 -11.07 11.34 -5.59
C ARG A 183 -10.53 10.72 -4.30
N HIS A 184 -10.72 9.42 -4.10
CA HIS A 184 -10.08 8.72 -3.00
C HIS A 184 -8.63 8.34 -3.37
N LEU A 185 -7.82 8.09 -2.36
CA LEU A 185 -6.52 7.43 -2.52
C LEU A 185 -6.72 5.92 -2.39
N VAL A 186 -6.17 5.15 -3.33
CA VAL A 186 -6.14 3.68 -3.25
C VAL A 186 -4.68 3.25 -3.22
N VAL A 187 -4.28 2.63 -2.13
CA VAL A 187 -2.93 2.07 -1.96
C VAL A 187 -3.04 0.56 -2.06
N ILE A 188 -2.34 -0.02 -3.00
CA ILE A 188 -2.31 -1.47 -3.24
C ILE A 188 -0.91 -1.97 -2.93
N LEU A 189 -0.83 -2.98 -2.07
CA LEU A 189 0.43 -3.65 -1.69
C LEU A 189 0.33 -5.10 -2.13
N SER A 190 1.04 -5.47 -3.20
CA SER A 190 0.96 -6.78 -3.85
C SER A 190 2.26 -7.07 -4.59
N ASP A 191 2.59 -8.31 -4.85
CA ASP A 191 3.67 -8.69 -5.76
C ASP A 191 3.24 -8.70 -7.23
N LEU A 192 1.93 -8.55 -7.50
CA LEU A 192 1.33 -8.57 -8.83
C LEU A 192 1.71 -9.84 -9.63
N LEU A 193 1.82 -10.95 -8.94
CA LEU A 193 2.11 -12.23 -9.57
C LEU A 193 0.78 -12.91 -9.95
N TRP A 194 0.55 -13.04 -11.24
CA TRP A 194 -0.59 -13.78 -11.81
C TRP A 194 -0.09 -15.04 -12.50
N ASP A 195 -0.93 -16.07 -12.50
CA ASP A 195 -0.68 -17.24 -13.32
C ASP A 195 -0.61 -16.82 -14.80
N PRO A 196 0.49 -17.10 -15.52
CA PRO A 196 0.64 -16.76 -16.94
C PRO A 196 -0.46 -17.36 -17.84
N THR A 197 -1.13 -18.43 -17.37
CA THR A 197 -2.23 -19.06 -18.07
C THR A 197 -3.57 -18.36 -17.85
N GLU A 198 -3.70 -17.58 -16.77
CA GLU A 198 -4.91 -16.84 -16.38
C GLU A 198 -4.87 -15.37 -16.80
N THR A 199 -4.71 -15.10 -18.10
CA THR A 199 -4.67 -13.72 -18.63
C THR A 199 -5.93 -12.91 -18.32
N ALA A 200 -7.04 -13.57 -18.00
CA ALA A 200 -8.30 -12.91 -17.64
C ALA A 200 -8.22 -12.18 -16.29
N ALA A 201 -7.51 -12.76 -15.31
CA ALA A 201 -7.36 -12.14 -13.98
C ALA A 201 -6.52 -10.85 -14.05
N GLU A 202 -5.39 -10.90 -14.77
CA GLU A 202 -4.56 -9.72 -15.03
C GLU A 202 -5.36 -8.62 -15.76
N ALA A 203 -6.07 -8.98 -16.83
CA ALA A 203 -6.89 -8.04 -17.60
C ALA A 203 -8.00 -7.41 -16.75
N ALA A 204 -8.65 -8.20 -15.87
CA ALA A 204 -9.66 -7.71 -14.95
C ALA A 204 -9.05 -6.72 -13.93
N PHE A 205 -7.87 -7.01 -13.39
CA PHE A 205 -7.17 -6.10 -12.50
C PHE A 205 -6.91 -4.73 -13.17
N TRP A 206 -6.31 -4.71 -14.37
CA TRP A 206 -6.02 -3.46 -15.07
C TRP A 206 -7.28 -2.70 -15.48
N LYS A 207 -8.36 -3.41 -15.84
CA LYS A 207 -9.67 -2.79 -16.08
C LYS A 207 -10.20 -2.10 -14.82
N ASN A 208 -10.06 -2.70 -13.65
CA ASN A 208 -10.44 -2.11 -12.37
C ASN A 208 -9.59 -0.88 -12.03
N MET A 209 -8.29 -0.91 -12.31
CA MET A 209 -7.41 0.25 -12.14
C MET A 209 -7.85 1.41 -13.05
N ALA A 210 -8.18 1.14 -14.31
CA ALA A 210 -8.71 2.14 -15.23
C ALA A 210 -10.02 2.74 -14.71
N MET A 211 -10.90 1.93 -14.13
CA MET A 211 -12.17 2.38 -13.54
C MET A 211 -11.94 3.32 -12.34
N LEU A 212 -11.01 2.99 -11.45
CA LEU A 212 -10.62 3.87 -10.33
C LEU A 212 -10.05 5.20 -10.84
N ARG A 213 -9.23 5.18 -11.89
CA ARG A 213 -8.71 6.40 -12.51
C ARG A 213 -9.81 7.25 -13.16
N PHE A 214 -10.79 6.62 -13.79
CA PHE A 214 -11.97 7.32 -14.29
C PHE A 214 -12.76 8.01 -13.17
N GLN A 215 -12.83 7.41 -11.99
CA GLN A 215 -13.39 8.02 -10.77
C GLN A 215 -12.50 9.14 -10.20
N LYS A 216 -11.37 9.46 -10.85
CA LYS A 216 -10.37 10.43 -10.40
C LYS A 216 -9.69 10.04 -9.09
N CYS A 217 -9.63 8.76 -8.78
CA CYS A 217 -8.86 8.26 -7.65
C CYS A 217 -7.35 8.38 -7.94
N GLU A 218 -6.59 8.71 -6.92
CA GLU A 218 -5.14 8.52 -6.92
C GLU A 218 -4.85 7.05 -6.62
N ILE A 219 -3.97 6.42 -7.38
CA ILE A 219 -3.60 5.02 -7.15
C ILE A 219 -2.10 4.97 -6.89
N LEU A 220 -1.75 4.37 -5.75
CA LEU A 220 -0.41 3.99 -5.38
C LEU A 220 -0.30 2.48 -5.42
N LEU A 221 0.60 1.98 -6.23
CA LEU A 221 0.92 0.58 -6.32
C LEU A 221 2.32 0.34 -5.74
N LEU A 222 2.35 -0.32 -4.59
CA LEU A 222 3.58 -0.76 -3.95
C LEU A 222 3.79 -2.22 -4.32
N GLN A 223 4.63 -2.47 -5.32
CA GLN A 223 4.96 -3.81 -5.74
C GLN A 223 6.04 -4.37 -4.84
N VAL A 224 5.70 -5.41 -4.08
CA VAL A 224 6.63 -6.09 -3.17
C VAL A 224 7.29 -7.26 -3.91
N GLN A 225 8.61 -7.35 -3.82
CA GLN A 225 9.38 -8.41 -4.48
C GLN A 225 10.49 -8.94 -3.57
N HIS A 226 10.96 -10.13 -3.88
CA HIS A 226 12.16 -10.73 -3.29
C HIS A 226 13.20 -10.93 -4.39
N ALA A 227 13.99 -9.88 -4.67
CA ALA A 227 14.88 -9.85 -5.84
C ALA A 227 15.84 -11.04 -5.91
N GLN A 228 16.39 -11.49 -4.79
CA GLN A 228 17.32 -12.61 -4.74
C GLN A 228 16.68 -13.93 -5.22
N HIS A 229 15.44 -14.20 -4.82
CA HIS A 229 14.75 -15.45 -5.17
C HIS A 229 13.96 -15.34 -6.47
N GLU A 230 13.42 -14.16 -6.79
CA GLU A 230 12.56 -13.96 -7.95
C GLU A 230 13.32 -13.47 -9.18
N PHE A 231 14.38 -12.65 -9.00
CA PHE A 231 15.14 -12.11 -10.15
C PHE A 231 16.51 -12.75 -10.36
N GLN A 232 17.15 -13.23 -9.29
CA GLN A 232 18.49 -13.84 -9.46
C GLN A 232 18.39 -15.35 -9.62
N LEU A 233 17.28 -15.96 -9.19
CA LEU A 233 17.05 -17.39 -9.17
C LEU A 233 18.26 -18.15 -8.57
N ASP A 234 18.87 -17.55 -7.53
CA ASP A 234 20.06 -18.10 -6.87
C ASP A 234 19.68 -19.30 -5.99
N LEU A 235 19.39 -20.40 -6.65
CA LEU A 235 18.99 -21.66 -6.02
C LEU A 235 20.12 -22.69 -6.02
N GLY A 236 21.31 -22.29 -6.49
CA GLY A 236 22.48 -23.17 -6.67
C GLY A 236 22.30 -24.19 -7.80
N ASN A 237 23.36 -24.92 -8.14
CA ASN A 237 23.43 -25.84 -9.30
C ASN A 237 22.85 -27.23 -9.00
N ARG A 238 21.88 -27.38 -8.13
CA ARG A 238 21.25 -28.66 -7.83
C ARG A 238 19.83 -28.71 -8.38
N PRO A 239 19.36 -29.89 -8.86
CA PRO A 239 17.96 -30.03 -9.23
C PRO A 239 17.05 -29.60 -8.09
N VAL A 240 16.16 -28.64 -8.34
CA VAL A 240 15.22 -28.11 -7.36
C VAL A 240 13.81 -28.54 -7.73
N ARG A 241 13.03 -28.85 -6.73
CA ARG A 241 11.60 -29.11 -6.88
C ARG A 241 10.84 -27.83 -6.59
N PHE A 242 10.29 -27.25 -7.64
CA PHE A 242 9.36 -26.13 -7.54
C PHE A 242 7.97 -26.67 -7.20
N ILE A 243 7.34 -26.05 -6.22
CA ILE A 243 5.97 -26.35 -5.80
C ILE A 243 5.18 -25.07 -5.95
N ASP A 244 4.16 -25.10 -6.77
CA ASP A 244 3.22 -24.01 -6.87
C ASP A 244 2.41 -23.93 -5.57
N LEU A 245 2.40 -22.75 -4.94
CA LEU A 245 1.77 -22.56 -3.62
C LEU A 245 0.25 -22.52 -3.70
N GLU A 246 -0.31 -22.28 -4.89
CA GLU A 246 -1.75 -22.17 -5.12
C GLU A 246 -2.33 -23.50 -5.59
N THR A 247 -1.73 -24.10 -6.61
CA THR A 247 -2.22 -25.35 -7.22
C THR A 247 -1.61 -26.62 -6.62
N GLN A 248 -0.52 -26.50 -5.83
CA GLN A 248 0.29 -27.61 -5.30
C GLN A 248 0.93 -28.49 -6.41
N SER A 249 0.93 -28.03 -7.65
CA SER A 249 1.62 -28.72 -8.74
C SER A 249 3.14 -28.68 -8.52
N GLN A 250 3.83 -29.70 -9.00
CA GLN A 250 5.26 -29.86 -8.73
C GLN A 250 6.03 -30.09 -10.02
N ILE A 251 7.10 -29.32 -10.21
CA ILE A 251 8.01 -29.47 -11.33
C ILE A 251 9.44 -29.61 -10.80
N LYS A 252 10.20 -30.56 -11.33
CA LYS A 252 11.64 -30.69 -11.06
C LYS A 252 12.39 -30.09 -12.23
N LEU A 253 13.20 -29.08 -11.96
CA LEU A 253 14.01 -28.37 -12.96
C LEU A 253 15.42 -28.16 -12.43
N GLN A 254 16.37 -28.02 -13.35
CA GLN A 254 17.70 -27.51 -13.04
C GLN A 254 17.68 -26.00 -13.22
N PRO A 255 17.97 -25.21 -12.18
CA PRO A 255 17.90 -23.75 -12.26
C PRO A 255 18.71 -23.18 -13.42
N ASP A 256 19.92 -23.69 -13.66
CA ASP A 256 20.82 -23.20 -14.71
C ASP A 256 20.21 -23.33 -16.13
N GLU A 257 19.38 -24.35 -16.38
CA GLU A 257 18.78 -24.57 -17.70
C GLU A 257 17.68 -23.57 -18.03
N ILE A 258 17.01 -23.02 -17.01
CA ILE A 258 15.85 -22.14 -17.18
C ILE A 258 16.16 -20.68 -16.81
N GLN A 259 17.27 -20.42 -16.11
CA GLN A 259 17.56 -19.12 -15.52
C GLN A 259 17.51 -17.99 -16.54
N GLU A 260 18.14 -18.13 -17.70
CA GLU A 260 18.15 -17.07 -18.72
C GLU A 260 16.74 -16.78 -19.25
N HIS A 261 15.96 -17.81 -19.55
CA HIS A 261 14.58 -17.67 -20.03
C HIS A 261 13.68 -17.08 -18.96
N TYR A 262 13.83 -17.52 -17.72
CA TYR A 262 13.06 -17.00 -16.59
C TYR A 262 13.36 -15.51 -16.33
N LEU A 263 14.63 -15.13 -16.34
CA LEU A 263 15.03 -13.72 -16.16
C LEU A 263 14.54 -12.82 -17.31
N ALA A 264 14.51 -13.34 -18.54
CA ALA A 264 13.96 -12.60 -19.67
C ALA A 264 12.44 -12.40 -19.50
N PHE A 265 11.72 -13.46 -19.12
CA PHE A 265 10.29 -13.42 -18.84
C PHE A 265 9.94 -12.42 -17.71
N GLU A 266 10.70 -12.46 -16.60
CA GLU A 266 10.49 -11.54 -15.47
C GLU A 266 10.74 -10.07 -15.84
N ARG A 267 11.76 -9.79 -16.65
CA ARG A 267 12.00 -8.44 -17.18
C ARG A 267 10.83 -7.95 -18.04
N GLU A 268 10.36 -8.79 -18.96
CA GLU A 268 9.21 -8.46 -19.80
C GLU A 268 7.95 -8.19 -18.95
N ARG A 269 7.71 -9.01 -17.92
CA ARG A 269 6.61 -8.84 -16.97
C ARG A 269 6.71 -7.49 -16.24
N GLN A 270 7.89 -7.14 -15.73
CA GLN A 270 8.13 -5.87 -15.03
C GLN A 270 7.92 -4.66 -15.96
N ASP A 271 8.45 -4.74 -17.18
CA ASP A 271 8.28 -3.68 -18.17
C ASP A 271 6.80 -3.50 -18.54
N LYS A 272 6.05 -4.59 -18.67
CA LYS A 272 4.60 -4.56 -18.93
C LYS A 272 3.84 -3.88 -17.78
N ILE A 273 4.12 -4.24 -16.53
CA ILE A 273 3.52 -3.61 -15.34
C ILE A 273 3.85 -2.10 -15.32
N ALA A 274 5.11 -1.74 -15.51
CA ALA A 274 5.54 -0.35 -15.52
C ALA A 274 4.84 0.47 -16.62
N GLN A 275 4.71 -0.09 -17.83
CA GLN A 275 3.99 0.53 -18.94
C GLN A 275 2.50 0.72 -18.62
N GLN A 276 1.82 -0.28 -18.07
CA GLN A 276 0.42 -0.19 -17.67
C GLN A 276 0.22 0.89 -16.60
N CYS A 277 1.09 0.94 -15.60
CA CYS A 277 1.06 1.97 -14.57
C CYS A 277 1.24 3.38 -15.17
N LEU A 278 2.20 3.55 -16.08
CA LEU A 278 2.45 4.82 -16.76
C LEU A 278 1.24 5.26 -17.59
N GLN A 279 0.66 4.36 -18.38
CA GLN A 279 -0.52 4.64 -19.22
C GLN A 279 -1.73 5.07 -18.40
N LEU A 280 -1.94 4.46 -17.25
CA LEU A 280 -3.06 4.76 -16.36
C LEU A 280 -2.76 5.91 -15.39
N GLY A 281 -1.53 6.43 -15.36
CA GLY A 281 -1.11 7.46 -14.40
C GLY A 281 -1.14 6.95 -12.96
N ILE A 282 -0.72 5.71 -12.74
CA ILE A 282 -0.58 5.07 -11.44
C ILE A 282 0.82 5.30 -10.91
N ASP A 283 0.95 5.69 -9.66
CA ASP A 283 2.23 5.79 -8.98
C ASP A 283 2.70 4.40 -8.58
N HIS A 284 3.69 3.89 -9.30
CA HIS A 284 4.26 2.57 -9.11
C HIS A 284 5.61 2.65 -8.42
N PHE A 285 5.80 1.89 -7.36
CA PHE A 285 7.04 1.76 -6.59
C PHE A 285 7.36 0.29 -6.36
N LEU A 286 8.61 -0.07 -6.65
CA LEU A 286 9.16 -1.37 -6.31
C LEU A 286 9.69 -1.33 -4.88
N SER A 287 9.34 -2.33 -4.08
CA SER A 287 9.81 -2.53 -2.72
C SER A 287 10.45 -3.90 -2.61
N ASP A 288 11.76 -3.94 -2.60
CA ASP A 288 12.48 -5.19 -2.35
C ASP A 288 12.50 -5.49 -0.86
N VAL A 289 12.23 -6.75 -0.49
CA VAL A 289 12.22 -7.16 0.92
C VAL A 289 13.59 -7.04 1.59
N SER A 290 14.68 -7.01 0.82
CA SER A 290 16.04 -6.79 1.33
C SER A 290 16.34 -5.32 1.63
N GLU A 291 15.53 -4.39 1.12
CA GLU A 291 15.70 -2.96 1.31
C GLU A 291 14.82 -2.41 2.45
N PRO A 292 15.26 -1.35 3.14
CA PRO A 292 14.43 -0.72 4.15
C PRO A 292 13.14 -0.13 3.55
N LEU A 293 11.98 -0.52 4.07
CA LEU A 293 10.66 -0.03 3.63
C LEU A 293 10.58 1.51 3.64
N GLU A 294 11.29 2.17 4.54
CA GLU A 294 11.33 3.63 4.65
C GLU A 294 11.81 4.31 3.38
N GLN A 295 12.70 3.68 2.60
CA GLN A 295 13.19 4.25 1.34
C GLN A 295 12.06 4.33 0.31
N THR A 296 11.30 3.24 0.16
CA THR A 296 10.16 3.17 -0.77
C THR A 296 9.06 4.12 -0.37
N LEU A 297 8.69 4.15 0.91
CA LEU A 297 7.67 5.07 1.43
C LEU A 297 8.11 6.53 1.30
N THR A 298 9.40 6.84 1.51
CA THR A 298 9.93 8.20 1.34
C THR A 298 9.77 8.66 -0.10
N ALA A 299 10.11 7.82 -1.09
CA ALA A 299 9.94 8.15 -2.50
C ALA A 299 8.48 8.50 -2.84
N PHE A 300 7.54 7.72 -2.32
CA PHE A 300 6.11 7.98 -2.47
C PHE A 300 5.69 9.33 -1.88
N PHE A 301 6.00 9.57 -0.60
CA PHE A 301 5.56 10.79 0.06
C PHE A 301 6.24 12.06 -0.48
N VAL A 302 7.51 11.97 -0.90
CA VAL A 302 8.20 13.05 -1.61
C VAL A 302 7.53 13.38 -2.94
N LYS A 303 7.13 12.37 -3.71
CA LYS A 303 6.41 12.61 -4.96
C LYS A 303 5.07 13.30 -4.70
N ARG A 304 4.33 12.85 -3.69
CA ARG A 304 3.03 13.44 -3.35
C ARG A 304 3.14 14.88 -2.85
N SER A 305 4.17 15.20 -2.04
CA SER A 305 4.36 16.57 -1.54
C SER A 305 4.68 17.60 -2.63
N ARG A 306 5.09 17.14 -3.82
CA ARG A 306 5.34 18.02 -4.99
C ARG A 306 4.10 18.30 -5.82
N LEU A 307 3.01 17.57 -5.60
CA LEU A 307 1.76 17.69 -6.37
C LEU A 307 0.73 18.59 -5.68
N HIS A 308 1.01 19.03 -4.47
CA HIS A 308 0.30 20.02 -3.67
C HIS A 308 1.18 21.24 -3.41
#